data_d7e5a8e565693e4151811ed19a1fcfd6
#
_entry.id   d7e5a8e565693e4151811ed19a1fcfd6
#
_cell.length_a   1.000
_cell.length_b   1.000
_cell.length_c   1.000
_cell.angle_alpha   90.00
_cell.angle_beta   90.00
_cell.angle_gamma   90.00
#
_symmetry.space_group_name_H-M   'P 1'
#
loop_
_entity.id
_entity.type
_entity.pdbx_description
1 polymer ?
#
loop_
_entity_poly.entity_id
_entity_poly.type
_entity_poly.pdbx_seq_one_letter_code
_entity_poly.pdbx_strand_id
1 'polypeptide(L)'
;MRAFLADGKTIVWSGLAFVGLTIAFGIWIQRYDLHIIDEISDPDQIRAVVAAMTPEQMSAHWWMTLSLDYFYPLAYGAFFAGLALRYFGAAGLWIIVPSMIVVPADIIENTVQLFILSGDQSLIGVKVFATPIKLVSFIVAGLIAIIALIYAIYRRFSADGDE
;
A
#
# COMPACT_ATOMS: atom_id res chain seq x y z
N MET A 1 4.45 -20.59 1.67
CA MET A 1 4.05 -19.17 1.71
C MET A 1 3.74 -18.69 3.13
N ARG A 2 2.81 -19.32 3.89
CA ARG A 2 2.49 -18.92 5.27
C ARG A 2 3.72 -18.82 6.19
N ALA A 3 4.56 -19.85 6.25
CA ALA A 3 5.77 -19.87 7.10
C ALA A 3 6.75 -18.73 6.73
N PHE A 4 6.89 -18.42 5.46
CA PHE A 4 7.73 -17.34 4.96
C PHE A 4 7.21 -15.96 5.39
N LEU A 5 5.92 -15.68 5.19
CA LEU A 5 5.33 -14.39 5.57
C LEU A 5 5.32 -14.19 7.10
N ALA A 6 5.06 -15.25 7.87
CA ALA A 6 5.05 -15.19 9.33
C ALA A 6 6.46 -15.18 9.96
N ASP A 7 7.53 -15.31 9.15
CA ASP A 7 8.90 -15.25 9.65
C ASP A 7 9.26 -13.85 10.13
N GLY A 8 9.93 -13.78 11.28
CA GLY A 8 10.28 -12.51 11.90
C GLY A 8 11.17 -11.62 11.03
N LYS A 9 12.11 -12.21 10.28
CA LYS A 9 12.99 -11.45 9.36
C LYS A 9 12.18 -10.88 8.22
N THR A 10 11.27 -11.65 7.63
CA THR A 10 10.39 -11.20 6.55
C THR A 10 9.54 -10.02 7.01
N ILE A 11 8.95 -10.09 8.21
CA ILE A 11 8.14 -9.00 8.77
C ILE A 11 9.00 -7.74 8.96
N VAL A 12 10.20 -7.88 9.53
CA VAL A 12 11.09 -6.72 9.75
C VAL A 12 11.52 -6.10 8.42
N TRP A 13 11.98 -6.90 7.45
CA TRP A 13 12.43 -6.37 6.17
C TRP A 13 11.30 -5.75 5.34
N SER A 14 10.11 -6.36 5.32
CA SER A 14 8.95 -5.77 4.64
C SER A 14 8.46 -4.49 5.33
N GLY A 15 8.50 -4.44 6.66
CA GLY A 15 8.21 -3.21 7.41
C GLY A 15 9.21 -2.09 7.15
N LEU A 16 10.51 -2.40 7.11
CA LEU A 16 11.55 -1.42 6.76
C LEU A 16 11.39 -0.94 5.31
N ALA A 17 11.09 -1.85 4.38
CA ALA A 17 10.81 -1.50 2.98
C ALA A 17 9.58 -0.60 2.87
N PHE A 18 8.50 -0.92 3.58
CA PHE A 18 7.28 -0.10 3.64
C PHE A 18 7.58 1.32 4.12
N VAL A 19 8.29 1.47 5.25
CA VAL A 19 8.67 2.80 5.78
C VAL A 19 9.62 3.53 4.82
N GLY A 20 10.63 2.84 4.29
CA GLY A 20 11.58 3.43 3.35
C GLY A 20 10.91 3.93 2.06
N LEU A 21 9.97 3.16 1.51
CA LEU A 21 9.18 3.56 0.34
C LEU A 21 8.26 4.74 0.68
N THR A 22 7.62 4.76 1.85
CA THR A 22 6.80 5.91 2.30
C THR A 22 7.62 7.20 2.33
N ILE A 23 8.84 7.13 2.87
CA ILE A 23 9.76 8.28 2.89
C ILE A 23 10.16 8.68 1.46
N ALA A 24 10.48 7.71 0.61
CA ALA A 24 10.85 7.96 -0.79
C ALA A 24 9.71 8.64 -1.56
N PHE A 25 8.45 8.22 -1.35
CA PHE A 25 7.27 8.89 -1.89
C PHE A 25 7.19 10.35 -1.45
N GLY A 26 7.29 10.61 -0.15
CA GLY A 26 7.23 11.97 0.38
C GLY A 26 8.30 12.88 -0.23
N ILE A 27 9.52 12.39 -0.36
CA ILE A 27 10.64 13.12 -1.00
C ILE A 27 10.34 13.38 -2.48
N TRP A 28 9.82 12.37 -3.20
CA TRP A 28 9.53 12.48 -4.63
C TRP A 28 8.40 13.48 -4.89
N ILE A 29 7.30 13.37 -4.16
CA ILE A 29 6.15 14.27 -4.24
C ILE A 29 6.59 15.72 -3.99
N GLN A 30 7.36 15.94 -2.92
CA GLN A 30 7.86 17.28 -2.58
C GLN A 30 8.85 17.81 -3.63
N ARG A 31 9.73 16.95 -4.17
CA ARG A 31 10.75 17.33 -5.15
C ARG A 31 10.15 17.87 -6.45
N TYR A 32 9.04 17.29 -6.90
CA TYR A 32 8.40 17.61 -8.17
C TYR A 32 7.08 18.36 -8.02
N ASP A 33 6.70 18.73 -6.78
CA ASP A 33 5.42 19.40 -6.45
C ASP A 33 4.23 18.65 -7.07
N LEU A 34 4.15 17.34 -6.82
CA LEU A 34 3.17 16.47 -7.44
C LEU A 34 1.81 16.57 -6.75
N HIS A 35 0.78 16.73 -7.56
CA HIS A 35 -0.59 16.48 -7.16
C HIS A 35 -0.94 15.03 -7.50
N ILE A 36 -0.91 14.16 -6.48
CA ILE A 36 -1.16 12.72 -6.67
C ILE A 36 -2.64 12.44 -6.95
N ILE A 37 -2.88 11.45 -7.81
CA ILE A 37 -4.25 11.02 -8.16
C ILE A 37 -4.64 9.69 -7.50
N ASP A 38 -3.79 9.14 -6.64
CA ASP A 38 -3.92 7.81 -6.03
C ASP A 38 -5.13 7.66 -5.11
N GLU A 39 -5.60 8.74 -4.52
CA GLU A 39 -6.75 8.74 -3.61
C GLU A 39 -8.01 9.29 -4.28
N ILE A 40 -7.92 9.70 -5.55
CA ILE A 40 -9.04 10.30 -6.28
C ILE A 40 -9.81 9.19 -7.01
N SER A 41 -11.10 9.07 -6.71
CA SER A 41 -12.02 8.17 -7.38
C SER A 41 -13.06 8.86 -8.27
N ASP A 42 -13.08 10.21 -8.27
CA ASP A 42 -13.97 10.99 -9.14
C ASP A 42 -13.31 11.18 -10.51
N PRO A 43 -13.96 10.75 -11.63
CA PRO A 43 -13.37 10.83 -12.96
C PRO A 43 -13.07 12.27 -13.42
N ASP A 44 -13.90 13.23 -13.05
CA ASP A 44 -13.73 14.61 -13.48
C ASP A 44 -12.61 15.30 -12.70
N GLN A 45 -12.46 14.97 -11.43
CA GLN A 45 -11.32 15.42 -10.63
C GLN A 45 -10.01 14.82 -11.16
N ILE A 46 -9.97 13.53 -11.51
CA ILE A 46 -8.78 12.90 -12.11
C ILE A 46 -8.39 13.64 -13.39
N ARG A 47 -9.35 13.89 -14.29
CA ARG A 47 -9.11 14.62 -15.53
C ARG A 47 -8.59 16.04 -15.29
N ALA A 48 -9.19 16.74 -14.33
CA ALA A 48 -8.80 18.11 -13.98
C ALA A 48 -7.36 18.16 -13.44
N VAL A 49 -7.00 17.26 -12.53
CA VAL A 49 -5.65 17.18 -11.94
C VAL A 49 -4.63 16.85 -13.03
N VAL A 50 -4.89 15.84 -13.87
CA VAL A 50 -3.97 15.44 -14.95
C VAL A 50 -3.81 16.57 -15.98
N ALA A 51 -4.89 17.27 -16.34
CA ALA A 51 -4.84 18.40 -17.27
C ALA A 51 -4.06 19.61 -16.71
N ALA A 52 -3.97 19.76 -15.40
CA ALA A 52 -3.23 20.82 -14.74
C ALA A 52 -1.73 20.52 -14.56
N MET A 53 -1.32 19.25 -14.74
CA MET A 53 0.10 18.88 -14.59
C MET A 53 0.95 19.44 -15.71
N THR A 54 2.14 19.94 -15.34
CA THR A 54 3.19 20.25 -16.33
C THR A 54 3.75 18.95 -16.92
N PRO A 55 4.40 18.99 -18.10
CA PRO A 55 5.05 17.82 -18.69
C PRO A 55 6.08 17.16 -17.76
N GLU A 56 6.78 17.96 -16.95
CA GLU A 56 7.74 17.48 -15.95
C GLU A 56 7.03 16.73 -14.82
N GLN A 57 5.95 17.31 -14.27
CA GLN A 57 5.14 16.67 -13.24
C GLN A 57 4.52 15.36 -13.72
N MET A 58 3.98 15.34 -14.94
CA MET A 58 3.41 14.14 -15.54
C MET A 58 4.44 13.02 -15.70
N SER A 59 5.63 13.36 -16.22
CA SER A 59 6.74 12.42 -16.34
C SER A 59 7.21 11.92 -14.97
N ALA A 60 7.37 12.82 -13.99
CA ALA A 60 7.79 12.46 -12.65
C ALA A 60 6.76 11.55 -11.95
N HIS A 61 5.46 11.84 -12.10
CA HIS A 61 4.39 11.01 -11.56
C HIS A 61 4.37 9.62 -12.22
N TRP A 62 4.52 9.56 -13.56
CA TRP A 62 4.59 8.30 -14.28
C TRP A 62 5.75 7.41 -13.79
N TRP A 63 6.95 8.00 -13.63
CA TRP A 63 8.11 7.26 -13.10
C TRP A 63 7.94 6.86 -11.64
N MET A 64 7.32 7.69 -10.81
CA MET A 64 6.99 7.36 -9.43
C MET A 64 6.07 6.14 -9.37
N THR A 65 4.99 6.16 -10.16
CA THR A 65 4.05 5.05 -10.24
C THR A 65 4.73 3.77 -10.72
N LEU A 66 5.52 3.82 -11.79
CA LEU A 66 6.20 2.64 -12.31
C LEU A 66 7.24 2.06 -11.35
N SER A 67 7.95 2.90 -10.60
CA SER A 67 9.04 2.46 -9.73
C SER A 67 8.61 2.24 -8.28
N LEU A 68 8.07 3.26 -7.60
CA LEU A 68 7.75 3.15 -6.18
C LEU A 68 6.42 2.44 -5.93
N ASP A 69 5.36 2.80 -6.69
CA ASP A 69 4.01 2.29 -6.45
C ASP A 69 3.85 0.80 -6.71
N TYR A 70 4.62 0.20 -7.61
CA TYR A 70 4.57 -1.26 -7.80
C TYR A 70 5.22 -2.05 -6.67
N PHE A 71 6.24 -1.49 -6.00
CA PHE A 71 6.89 -2.15 -4.86
C PHE A 71 6.19 -1.89 -3.54
N TYR A 72 5.50 -0.77 -3.43
CA TYR A 72 4.83 -0.34 -2.20
C TYR A 72 3.78 -1.34 -1.72
N PRO A 73 2.80 -1.80 -2.55
CA PRO A 73 1.82 -2.78 -2.13
C PRO A 73 2.43 -4.14 -1.76
N LEU A 74 3.53 -4.54 -2.38
CA LEU A 74 4.22 -5.76 -2.00
C LEU A 74 4.86 -5.64 -0.61
N ALA A 75 5.45 -4.49 -0.29
CA ALA A 75 6.08 -4.24 0.98
C ALA A 75 5.06 -4.20 2.13
N TYR A 76 4.04 -3.32 2.04
CA TYR A 76 3.04 -3.23 3.11
C TYR A 76 2.14 -4.47 3.18
N GLY A 77 1.81 -5.10 2.04
CA GLY A 77 1.02 -6.31 1.99
C GLY A 77 1.72 -7.48 2.68
N ALA A 78 3.02 -7.68 2.43
CA ALA A 78 3.81 -8.69 3.13
C ALA A 78 3.93 -8.39 4.64
N PHE A 79 4.13 -7.12 5.01
CA PHE A 79 4.20 -6.69 6.40
C PHE A 79 2.90 -6.93 7.15
N PHE A 80 1.77 -6.48 6.63
CA PHE A 80 0.45 -6.64 7.27
C PHE A 80 0.04 -8.10 7.36
N ALA A 81 0.17 -8.85 6.25
CA ALA A 81 -0.13 -10.28 6.23
C ALA A 81 0.79 -11.07 7.17
N GLY A 82 2.07 -10.72 7.21
CA GLY A 82 3.04 -11.35 8.09
C GLY A 82 2.68 -11.20 9.57
N LEU A 83 2.33 -10.00 10.00
CA LEU A 83 1.86 -9.73 11.36
C LEU A 83 0.59 -10.50 11.69
N ALA A 84 -0.41 -10.48 10.80
CA ALA A 84 -1.65 -11.21 11.00
C ALA A 84 -1.42 -12.72 11.16
N LEU A 85 -0.62 -13.33 10.28
CA LEU A 85 -0.32 -14.76 10.33
C LEU A 85 0.49 -15.18 11.57
N ARG A 86 1.38 -14.30 12.04
CA ARG A 86 2.24 -14.58 13.19
C ARG A 86 1.49 -14.53 14.50
N TYR A 87 0.63 -13.52 14.69
CA TYR A 87 0.06 -13.22 16.00
C TYR A 87 -1.37 -13.72 16.20
N PHE A 88 -2.13 -13.99 15.14
CA PHE A 88 -3.51 -14.49 15.24
C PHE A 88 -3.66 -16.00 14.99
N GLY A 89 -2.57 -16.74 14.87
CA GLY A 89 -2.58 -18.21 14.77
C GLY A 89 -3.44 -18.73 13.59
N ALA A 90 -4.41 -19.63 13.88
CA ALA A 90 -5.28 -20.19 12.87
C ALA A 90 -6.25 -19.15 12.28
N ALA A 91 -6.74 -18.20 13.10
CA ALA A 91 -7.59 -17.10 12.65
C ALA A 91 -6.87 -16.17 11.68
N GLY A 92 -5.53 -16.09 11.74
CA GLY A 92 -4.71 -15.28 10.85
C GLY A 92 -4.95 -15.56 9.37
N LEU A 93 -5.35 -16.78 8.99
CA LEU A 93 -5.68 -17.13 7.60
C LEU A 93 -6.91 -16.39 7.06
N TRP A 94 -7.85 -16.04 7.92
CA TRP A 94 -9.02 -15.23 7.55
C TRP A 94 -8.75 -13.74 7.69
N ILE A 95 -7.95 -13.39 8.67
CA ILE A 95 -7.61 -12.00 9.00
C ILE A 95 -6.71 -11.36 7.93
N ILE A 96 -5.94 -12.14 7.16
CA ILE A 96 -5.12 -11.62 6.05
C ILE A 96 -5.93 -11.21 4.81
N VAL A 97 -7.22 -11.53 4.72
CA VAL A 97 -8.02 -11.27 3.51
C VAL A 97 -7.92 -9.81 3.04
N PRO A 98 -8.02 -8.77 3.90
CA PRO A 98 -7.82 -7.40 3.45
C PRO A 98 -6.44 -7.15 2.83
N SER A 99 -5.37 -7.74 3.41
CA SER A 99 -4.02 -7.63 2.83
C SER A 99 -3.89 -8.34 1.47
N MET A 100 -4.65 -9.41 1.26
CA MET A 100 -4.68 -10.13 -0.01
C MET A 100 -5.50 -9.40 -1.08
N ILE A 101 -6.45 -8.56 -0.69
CA ILE A 101 -7.27 -7.75 -1.61
C ILE A 101 -6.54 -6.46 -1.97
N VAL A 102 -5.93 -5.79 -1.00
CA VAL A 102 -5.30 -4.48 -1.24
C VAL A 102 -4.16 -4.54 -2.24
N VAL A 103 -3.33 -5.59 -2.21
CA VAL A 103 -2.19 -5.71 -3.13
C VAL A 103 -2.61 -5.76 -4.60
N PRO A 104 -3.49 -6.66 -5.06
CA PRO A 104 -3.93 -6.66 -6.45
C PRO A 104 -4.76 -5.42 -6.80
N ALA A 105 -5.56 -4.87 -5.88
CA ALA A 105 -6.32 -3.64 -6.14
C ALA A 105 -5.40 -2.45 -6.42
N ASP A 106 -4.32 -2.32 -5.65
CA ASP A 106 -3.32 -1.27 -5.83
C ASP A 106 -2.53 -1.47 -7.14
N ILE A 107 -2.09 -2.69 -7.44
CA ILE A 107 -1.42 -2.99 -8.73
C ILE A 107 -2.31 -2.66 -9.93
N ILE A 108 -3.60 -2.99 -9.85
CA ILE A 108 -4.57 -2.66 -10.91
C ILE A 108 -4.69 -1.14 -11.03
N GLU A 109 -4.86 -0.44 -9.92
CA GLU A 109 -4.95 1.02 -9.90
C GLU A 109 -3.70 1.67 -10.50
N ASN A 110 -2.51 1.26 -10.08
CA ASN A 110 -1.23 1.77 -10.57
C ASN A 110 -1.06 1.52 -12.08
N THR A 111 -1.48 0.34 -12.55
CA THR A 111 -1.48 0.04 -13.99
C THR A 111 -2.38 1.01 -14.75
N VAL A 112 -3.61 1.21 -14.29
CA VAL A 112 -4.55 2.16 -14.92
C VAL A 112 -4.00 3.59 -14.86
N GLN A 113 -3.38 3.97 -13.76
CA GLN A 113 -2.77 5.28 -13.58
C GLN A 113 -1.66 5.55 -14.61
N LEU A 114 -0.81 4.56 -14.93
CA LEU A 114 0.19 4.68 -15.97
C LEU A 114 -0.44 4.95 -17.35
N PHE A 115 -1.57 4.30 -17.69
CA PHE A 115 -2.30 4.60 -18.92
C PHE A 115 -2.85 6.03 -18.92
N ILE A 116 -3.47 6.46 -17.84
CA ILE A 116 -4.00 7.83 -17.71
C ILE A 116 -2.89 8.88 -17.86
N LEU A 117 -1.75 8.70 -17.20
CA LEU A 117 -0.59 9.59 -17.29
C LEU A 117 0.09 9.53 -18.67
N SER A 118 -0.12 8.46 -19.43
CA SER A 118 0.33 8.33 -20.83
C SER A 118 -0.67 8.94 -21.85
N GLY A 119 -1.78 9.52 -21.37
CA GLY A 119 -2.82 10.15 -22.22
C GLY A 119 -4.01 9.27 -22.57
N ASP A 120 -4.01 7.99 -22.18
CA ASP A 120 -5.15 7.10 -22.40
C ASP A 120 -6.08 7.10 -21.16
N GLN A 121 -7.20 7.76 -21.29
CA GLN A 121 -8.20 7.89 -20.23
C GLN A 121 -9.34 6.85 -20.31
N SER A 122 -9.26 5.89 -21.24
CA SER A 122 -10.32 4.89 -21.46
C SER A 122 -10.57 4.02 -20.22
N LEU A 123 -9.56 3.82 -19.38
CA LEU A 123 -9.61 2.98 -18.20
C LEU A 123 -9.93 3.72 -16.90
N ILE A 124 -10.24 5.02 -16.93
CA ILE A 124 -10.61 5.79 -15.72
C ILE A 124 -11.70 5.09 -14.90
N GLY A 125 -12.69 4.47 -15.56
CA GLY A 125 -13.74 3.72 -14.88
C GLY A 125 -13.22 2.57 -14.00
N VAL A 126 -12.12 1.93 -14.38
CA VAL A 126 -11.49 0.88 -13.57
C VAL A 126 -10.90 1.48 -12.28
N LYS A 127 -10.24 2.65 -12.39
CA LYS A 127 -9.68 3.37 -11.25
C LYS A 127 -10.76 3.76 -10.24
N VAL A 128 -11.92 4.21 -10.70
CA VAL A 128 -13.07 4.57 -9.86
C VAL A 128 -13.48 3.43 -8.92
N PHE A 129 -13.37 2.18 -9.37
CA PHE A 129 -13.66 1.00 -8.53
C PHE A 129 -12.44 0.52 -7.73
N ALA A 130 -11.24 0.55 -8.33
CA ALA A 130 -10.05 0.04 -7.68
C ALA A 130 -9.63 0.90 -6.48
N THR A 131 -9.67 2.22 -6.59
CA THR A 131 -9.27 3.16 -5.52
C THR A 131 -10.02 2.94 -4.21
N PRO A 132 -11.37 2.93 -4.12
CA PRO A 132 -12.06 2.69 -2.86
C PRO A 132 -11.83 1.28 -2.31
N ILE A 133 -11.72 0.25 -3.14
CA ILE A 133 -11.38 -1.11 -2.70
C ILE A 133 -9.99 -1.14 -2.07
N LYS A 134 -9.01 -0.51 -2.71
CA LYS A 134 -7.66 -0.35 -2.17
C LYS A 134 -7.69 0.36 -0.82
N LEU A 135 -8.29 1.55 -0.74
CA LEU A 135 -8.30 2.36 0.47
C LEU A 135 -8.95 1.64 1.66
N VAL A 136 -10.14 1.07 1.48
CA VAL A 136 -10.83 0.33 2.55
C VAL A 136 -10.00 -0.87 2.99
N SER A 137 -9.49 -1.66 2.04
CA SER A 137 -8.70 -2.84 2.36
C SER A 137 -7.37 -2.47 3.04
N PHE A 138 -6.73 -1.37 2.65
CA PHE A 138 -5.51 -0.86 3.27
C PHE A 138 -5.75 -0.43 4.72
N ILE A 139 -6.82 0.35 4.98
CA ILE A 139 -7.18 0.78 6.33
C ILE A 139 -7.45 -0.42 7.23
N VAL A 140 -8.26 -1.38 6.76
CA VAL A 140 -8.59 -2.58 7.56
C VAL A 140 -7.33 -3.42 7.82
N ALA A 141 -6.48 -3.67 6.81
CA ALA A 141 -5.24 -4.40 6.97
C ALA A 141 -4.26 -3.69 7.92
N GLY A 142 -4.17 -2.36 7.82
CA GLY A 142 -3.35 -1.53 8.70
C GLY A 142 -3.80 -1.58 10.17
N LEU A 143 -5.12 -1.49 10.41
CA LEU A 143 -5.68 -1.63 11.77
C LEU A 143 -5.37 -3.01 12.36
N ILE A 144 -5.51 -4.07 11.58
CA ILE A 144 -5.15 -5.44 11.99
C ILE A 144 -3.65 -5.50 12.35
N ALA A 145 -2.80 -4.90 11.53
CA ALA A 145 -1.36 -4.88 11.79
C ALA A 145 -1.01 -4.10 13.08
N ILE A 146 -1.67 -2.98 13.34
CA ILE A 146 -1.51 -2.22 14.60
C ILE A 146 -1.91 -3.07 15.80
N ILE A 147 -3.06 -3.75 15.75
CA ILE A 147 -3.51 -4.65 16.82
C ILE A 147 -2.50 -5.78 17.05
N ALA A 148 -1.97 -6.37 15.96
CA ALA A 148 -0.95 -7.41 16.05
C ALA A 148 0.34 -6.90 16.71
N LEU A 149 0.78 -5.69 16.40
CA LEU A 149 1.95 -5.06 17.02
C LEU A 149 1.74 -4.78 18.52
N ILE A 150 0.58 -4.24 18.88
CA ILE A 150 0.22 -4.00 20.30
C ILE A 150 0.24 -5.34 21.07
N TYR A 151 -0.35 -6.39 20.48
CA TYR A 151 -0.34 -7.72 21.08
C TYR A 151 1.07 -8.30 21.21
N ALA A 152 1.93 -8.09 20.22
CA ALA A 152 3.32 -8.51 20.27
C ALA A 152 4.09 -7.85 21.41
N ILE A 153 3.90 -6.53 21.56
CA ILE A 153 4.51 -5.74 22.64
C ILE A 153 4.02 -6.23 24.00
N TYR A 154 2.71 -6.37 24.17
CA TYR A 154 2.11 -6.86 25.43
C TYR A 154 2.67 -8.22 25.83
N ARG A 155 2.73 -9.19 24.91
CA ARG A 155 3.30 -10.52 25.19
C ARG A 155 4.75 -10.48 25.65
N ARG A 156 5.55 -9.58 25.09
CA ARG A 156 6.96 -9.45 25.46
C ARG A 156 7.09 -8.97 26.91
N PHE A 157 6.36 -7.92 27.30
CA PHE A 157 6.41 -7.41 28.67
C PHE A 157 5.81 -8.36 29.71
N SER A 158 4.79 -9.16 29.34
CA SER A 158 4.21 -10.16 30.26
C SER A 158 5.15 -11.34 30.50
N ALA A 159 6.00 -11.69 29.53
CA ALA A 159 6.98 -12.77 29.68
C ALA A 159 8.18 -12.37 30.57
N ASP A 160 8.56 -11.08 30.55
CA ASP A 160 9.68 -10.56 31.36
C ASP A 160 9.28 -10.26 32.82
N GLY A 161 7.99 -10.33 33.17
CA GLY A 161 7.47 -10.07 34.54
C GLY A 161 7.33 -11.34 35.41
N ASP A 162 7.52 -12.53 34.86
CA ASP A 162 7.41 -13.81 35.54
C ASP A 162 8.78 -14.39 35.95
N GLU A 163 9.89 -13.67 35.76
CA GLU A 163 11.25 -13.98 36.26
C GLU A 163 11.58 -13.15 37.53
#